data_f5ca1aea66865546c172467a98b9ca2b
#
_entry.id   f5ca1aea66865546c172467a98b9ca2b
#
_cell.length_a   1.000
_cell.length_b   1.000
_cell.length_c   1.000
_cell.angle_alpha   90.00
_cell.angle_beta   90.00
_cell.angle_gamma   90.00
#
_symmetry.space_group_name_H-M   'P 1'
#
loop_
_entity.id
_entity.type
_entity.pdbx_description
1 polymer ?
#
loop_
_entity_poly.entity_id
_entity_poly.type
_entity_poly.pdbx_seq_one_letter_code
_entity_poly.pdbx_strand_id
1 'polypeptide(L)'
;MSTLNRSEQVASYLLEIGAVALRPQEPFTWTSGIKSPIYCDNRLTMAYPEVRSYIADAFAQLIKSEYPDAEVIAGTATAGIPHAAWVADKLNLPMAYIRDKAKGHGKQNQIEGLIKPGQKVVVIEDLISTGGSSIKAAQAVQEAGAEVLAVLAIFSYELDRAVDAFAAAEMPLQSLSNYSTLIDVALAQGKIESTDVEVLKSWRKDPSSFGV
;
A
#
# COMPACT_ATOMS: atom_id res chain seq x y z
N MET A 1 15.90 23.80 8.09
CA MET A 1 15.55 22.50 7.50
C MET A 1 14.03 22.44 7.43
N SER A 2 13.44 22.32 6.25
CA SER A 2 12.00 22.12 6.12
C SER A 2 11.64 20.77 6.74
N THR A 3 10.63 20.73 7.59
CA THR A 3 10.10 19.46 8.11
C THR A 3 9.41 18.73 6.96
N LEU A 4 9.79 17.48 6.71
CA LEU A 4 9.14 16.63 5.73
C LEU A 4 7.66 16.46 6.08
N ASN A 5 6.79 16.48 5.07
CA ASN A 5 5.40 16.09 5.26
C ASN A 5 5.28 14.56 5.45
N ARG A 6 4.09 14.05 5.76
CA ARG A 6 3.86 12.61 6.01
C ARG A 6 4.32 11.73 4.86
N SER A 7 3.98 12.09 3.61
CA SER A 7 4.31 11.30 2.44
C SER A 7 5.82 11.28 2.18
N GLU A 8 6.48 12.43 2.30
CA GLU A 8 7.94 12.54 2.18
C GLU A 8 8.66 11.77 3.28
N GLN A 9 8.15 11.79 4.51
CA GLN A 9 8.77 11.07 5.63
C GLN A 9 8.66 9.56 5.44
N VAL A 10 7.51 9.04 4.99
CA VAL A 10 7.36 7.61 4.66
C VAL A 10 8.30 7.23 3.52
N ALA A 11 8.37 8.02 2.43
CA ALA A 11 9.30 7.78 1.33
C ALA A 11 10.76 7.75 1.81
N SER A 12 11.14 8.70 2.66
CA SER A 12 12.49 8.76 3.25
C SER A 12 12.82 7.49 4.04
N TYR A 13 11.93 7.04 4.91
CA TYR A 13 12.10 5.80 5.68
C TYR A 13 12.23 4.57 4.78
N LEU A 14 11.37 4.44 3.75
CA LEU A 14 11.42 3.29 2.83
C LEU A 14 12.76 3.22 2.08
N LEU A 15 13.30 4.37 1.66
CA LEU A 15 14.62 4.48 1.03
C LEU A 15 15.76 4.20 2.01
N GLU A 16 15.66 4.67 3.25
CA GLU A 16 16.70 4.53 4.28
C GLU A 16 16.88 3.07 4.70
N ILE A 17 15.79 2.36 4.95
CA ILE A 17 15.84 0.96 5.37
C ILE A 17 16.02 -0.03 4.20
N GLY A 18 16.08 0.46 2.96
CA GLY A 18 16.20 -0.37 1.77
C GLY A 18 14.92 -1.13 1.40
N ALA A 19 13.76 -0.77 1.97
CA ALA A 19 12.47 -1.31 1.56
C ALA A 19 12.12 -0.92 0.12
N VAL A 20 12.60 0.23 -0.33
CA VAL A 20 12.56 0.64 -1.73
C VAL A 20 13.97 0.86 -2.24
N ALA A 21 14.26 0.28 -3.41
CA ALA A 21 15.50 0.48 -4.13
C ALA A 21 15.22 0.99 -5.55
N LEU A 22 15.98 2.01 -5.98
CA LEU A 22 15.92 2.58 -7.32
C LEU A 22 17.18 2.21 -8.10
N ARG A 23 17.03 1.66 -9.30
CA ARG A 23 18.09 1.28 -10.23
C ARG A 23 17.70 1.66 -11.66
N PRO A 24 17.69 2.95 -12.01
CA PRO A 24 17.30 3.39 -13.35
C PRO A 24 18.24 2.91 -14.46
N GLN A 25 19.53 2.74 -14.17
CA GLN A 25 20.54 2.31 -15.13
C GLN A 25 20.68 0.78 -15.23
N GLU A 26 20.38 0.05 -14.14
CA GLU A 26 20.46 -1.41 -14.05
C GLU A 26 19.14 -1.97 -13.49
N PRO A 27 18.05 -1.98 -14.28
CA PRO A 27 16.73 -2.28 -13.78
C PRO A 27 16.61 -3.71 -13.26
N PHE A 28 15.74 -3.88 -12.25
CA PHE A 28 15.31 -5.18 -11.76
C PHE A 28 14.51 -5.91 -12.83
N THR A 29 14.49 -7.24 -12.78
CA THR A 29 13.55 -8.05 -13.54
C THR A 29 12.56 -8.68 -12.57
N TRP A 30 11.28 -8.32 -12.67
CA TRP A 30 10.22 -8.90 -11.87
C TRP A 30 9.94 -10.35 -12.30
N THR A 31 9.26 -11.11 -11.45
CA THR A 31 8.87 -12.51 -11.77
C THR A 31 7.99 -12.61 -13.01
N SER A 32 7.29 -11.53 -13.37
CA SER A 32 6.52 -11.40 -14.61
C SER A 32 7.38 -11.19 -15.86
N GLY A 33 8.70 -11.01 -15.72
CA GLY A 33 9.62 -10.67 -16.79
C GLY A 33 9.72 -9.18 -17.10
N ILE A 34 8.90 -8.34 -16.48
CA ILE A 34 8.93 -6.88 -16.68
C ILE A 34 10.21 -6.30 -16.08
N LYS A 35 10.89 -5.44 -16.86
CA LYS A 35 12.00 -4.63 -16.37
C LYS A 35 11.45 -3.47 -15.55
N SER A 36 12.03 -3.24 -14.38
CA SER A 36 11.59 -2.18 -13.48
C SER A 36 12.77 -1.46 -12.84
N PRO A 37 12.81 -0.11 -12.90
CA PRO A 37 13.85 0.67 -12.23
C PRO A 37 13.63 0.77 -10.71
N ILE A 38 12.53 0.21 -10.19
CA ILE A 38 12.17 0.21 -8.78
C ILE A 38 11.87 -1.21 -8.30
N TYR A 39 12.29 -1.51 -7.08
CA TYR A 39 11.86 -2.68 -6.31
C TYR A 39 11.37 -2.21 -4.95
N CYS A 40 10.22 -2.71 -4.50
CA CYS A 40 9.65 -2.40 -3.21
C CYS A 40 9.32 -3.68 -2.45
N ASP A 41 9.82 -3.78 -1.21
CA ASP A 41 9.47 -4.81 -0.24
C ASP A 41 9.16 -4.17 1.11
N ASN A 42 7.92 -3.76 1.30
CA ASN A 42 7.46 -3.12 2.53
C ASN A 42 7.48 -4.04 3.76
N ARG A 43 7.67 -5.37 3.57
CA ARG A 43 7.83 -6.31 4.68
C ARG A 43 9.07 -5.99 5.52
N LEU A 44 10.08 -5.34 4.94
CA LEU A 44 11.26 -4.90 5.67
C LEU A 44 10.93 -3.89 6.78
N THR A 45 9.86 -3.12 6.65
CA THR A 45 9.42 -2.18 7.69
C THR A 45 9.17 -2.85 9.03
N MET A 46 8.78 -4.14 9.03
CA MET A 46 8.54 -4.92 10.25
C MET A 46 9.78 -5.05 11.13
N ALA A 47 10.98 -5.06 10.52
CA ALA A 47 12.25 -5.20 11.22
C ALA A 47 12.71 -3.90 11.91
N TYR A 48 12.09 -2.77 11.56
CA TYR A 48 12.47 -1.43 12.06
C TYR A 48 11.36 -0.85 12.95
N PRO A 49 11.45 -1.00 14.29
CA PRO A 49 10.38 -0.59 15.21
C PRO A 49 9.96 0.87 15.08
N GLU A 50 10.90 1.78 14.86
CA GLU A 50 10.61 3.20 14.67
C GLU A 50 9.81 3.45 13.41
N VAL A 51 10.23 2.87 12.28
CA VAL A 51 9.56 3.02 10.99
C VAL A 51 8.16 2.43 11.01
N ARG A 52 7.99 1.19 11.51
CA ARG A 52 6.67 0.56 11.59
C ARG A 52 5.73 1.30 12.53
N SER A 53 6.24 1.87 13.64
CA SER A 53 5.44 2.68 14.56
C SER A 53 4.98 3.97 13.89
N TYR A 54 5.87 4.65 13.17
CA TYR A 54 5.52 5.85 12.40
C TYR A 54 4.43 5.55 11.35
N ILE A 55 4.59 4.47 10.58
CA ILE A 55 3.59 4.04 9.59
C ILE A 55 2.23 3.77 10.25
N ALA A 56 2.21 3.06 11.38
CA ALA A 56 0.98 2.78 12.11
C ALA A 56 0.32 4.06 12.65
N ASP A 57 1.12 5.03 13.16
CA ASP A 57 0.62 6.32 13.59
C ASP A 57 0.06 7.15 12.43
N ALA A 58 0.75 7.13 11.29
CA ALA A 58 0.32 7.83 10.08
C ALA A 58 -1.04 7.29 9.55
N PHE A 59 -1.21 5.96 9.51
CA PHE A 59 -2.51 5.36 9.19
C PHE A 59 -3.59 5.72 10.22
N ALA A 60 -3.28 5.60 11.50
CA ALA A 60 -4.25 5.91 12.56
C ALA A 60 -4.72 7.36 12.50
N GLN A 61 -3.81 8.30 12.22
CA GLN A 61 -4.16 9.72 12.03
C GLN A 61 -5.02 9.93 10.78
N LEU A 62 -4.67 9.29 9.65
CA LEU A 62 -5.44 9.35 8.41
C LEU A 62 -6.87 8.82 8.63
N ILE A 63 -7.01 7.67 9.29
CA ILE A 63 -8.31 7.07 9.56
C ILE A 63 -9.15 7.97 10.48
N LYS A 64 -8.57 8.50 11.55
CA LYS A 64 -9.28 9.43 12.45
C LYS A 64 -9.77 10.69 11.74
N SER A 65 -9.02 11.21 10.77
CA SER A 65 -9.35 12.45 10.07
C SER A 65 -10.35 12.27 8.93
N GLU A 66 -10.20 11.19 8.16
CA GLU A 66 -10.96 11.02 6.91
C GLU A 66 -12.02 9.91 6.98
N TYR A 67 -11.82 8.95 7.87
CA TYR A 67 -12.74 7.81 8.06
C TYR A 67 -13.12 7.62 9.53
N PRO A 68 -13.62 8.67 10.22
CA PRO A 68 -13.89 8.62 11.67
C PRO A 68 -14.94 7.57 12.05
N ASP A 69 -15.74 7.14 11.09
CA ASP A 69 -16.79 6.12 11.28
C ASP A 69 -16.26 4.69 11.12
N ALA A 70 -14.96 4.48 10.94
CA ALA A 70 -14.39 3.15 10.83
C ALA A 70 -14.63 2.33 12.11
N GLU A 71 -15.17 1.12 11.94
CA GLU A 71 -15.51 0.22 13.04
C GLU A 71 -14.62 -1.02 13.10
N VAL A 72 -13.97 -1.38 11.98
CA VAL A 72 -13.06 -2.53 11.86
C VAL A 72 -11.89 -2.18 10.98
N ILE A 73 -10.71 -2.62 11.35
CA ILE A 73 -9.51 -2.57 10.51
C ILE A 73 -9.25 -3.97 9.94
N ALA A 74 -9.14 -4.07 8.62
CA ALA A 74 -8.92 -5.36 7.95
C ALA A 74 -7.60 -5.34 7.18
N GLY A 75 -6.72 -6.31 7.41
CA GLY A 75 -5.45 -6.44 6.68
C GLY A 75 -5.53 -7.38 5.50
N THR A 76 -4.90 -7.04 4.39
CA THR A 76 -4.74 -7.99 3.27
C THR A 76 -3.62 -8.98 3.56
N ALA A 77 -3.85 -10.25 3.31
CA ALA A 77 -2.80 -11.25 3.42
C ALA A 77 -1.82 -11.10 2.24
N THR A 78 -0.50 -11.08 2.50
CA THR A 78 0.10 -11.42 3.81
C THR A 78 0.65 -10.16 4.49
N ALA A 79 1.19 -9.21 3.76
CA ALA A 79 1.98 -8.11 4.29
C ALA A 79 1.14 -6.99 4.94
N GLY A 80 -0.14 -6.87 4.57
CA GLY A 80 -1.07 -5.94 5.23
C GLY A 80 -1.47 -6.35 6.65
N ILE A 81 -1.37 -7.65 7.00
CA ILE A 81 -1.82 -8.16 8.29
C ILE A 81 -1.11 -7.48 9.48
N PRO A 82 0.24 -7.45 9.57
CA PRO A 82 0.90 -6.85 10.72
C PRO A 82 0.61 -5.36 10.85
N HIS A 83 0.53 -4.64 9.73
CA HIS A 83 0.20 -3.20 9.73
C HIS A 83 -1.23 -2.96 10.23
N ALA A 84 -2.20 -3.77 9.77
CA ALA A 84 -3.57 -3.69 10.25
C ALA A 84 -3.66 -3.95 11.77
N ALA A 85 -2.88 -4.91 12.30
CA ALA A 85 -2.84 -5.19 13.73
C ALA A 85 -2.35 -4.00 14.55
N TRP A 86 -1.25 -3.36 14.14
CA TRP A 86 -0.74 -2.17 14.83
C TRP A 86 -1.67 -0.97 14.71
N VAL A 87 -2.33 -0.79 13.57
CA VAL A 87 -3.31 0.29 13.37
C VAL A 87 -4.54 0.06 14.23
N ALA A 88 -5.07 -1.17 14.25
CA ALA A 88 -6.23 -1.54 15.09
C ALA A 88 -5.95 -1.31 16.57
N ASP A 89 -4.76 -1.71 17.06
CA ASP A 89 -4.31 -1.46 18.43
C ASP A 89 -4.28 0.04 18.76
N LYS A 90 -3.68 0.87 17.90
CA LYS A 90 -3.63 2.33 18.08
C LYS A 90 -5.00 3.02 18.05
N LEU A 91 -5.95 2.46 17.33
CA LEU A 91 -7.32 2.98 17.23
C LEU A 91 -8.26 2.36 18.27
N ASN A 92 -7.82 1.31 18.97
CA ASN A 92 -8.66 0.46 19.83
C ASN A 92 -9.91 -0.06 19.10
N LEU A 93 -9.71 -0.54 17.86
CA LEU A 93 -10.75 -1.10 17.00
C LEU A 93 -10.56 -2.59 16.79
N PRO A 94 -11.66 -3.36 16.54
CA PRO A 94 -11.57 -4.73 16.10
C PRO A 94 -10.69 -4.89 14.85
N MET A 95 -10.02 -6.04 14.76
CA MET A 95 -9.17 -6.39 13.61
C MET A 95 -9.62 -7.71 12.98
N ALA A 96 -9.58 -7.75 11.64
CA ALA A 96 -9.72 -8.95 10.84
C ALA A 96 -8.63 -8.98 9.76
N TYR A 97 -8.46 -10.10 9.03
CA TYR A 97 -7.65 -10.09 7.83
C TYR A 97 -8.27 -10.94 6.71
N ILE A 98 -7.94 -10.58 5.47
CA ILE A 98 -8.49 -11.19 4.28
C ILE A 98 -7.40 -12.00 3.60
N ARG A 99 -7.67 -13.29 3.36
CA ARG A 99 -6.76 -14.23 2.70
C ARG A 99 -6.91 -14.12 1.18
N ASP A 100 -5.83 -14.44 0.46
CA ASP A 100 -5.84 -14.50 -1.00
C ASP A 100 -6.82 -15.55 -1.56
N LYS A 101 -6.99 -16.65 -0.83
CA LYS A 101 -7.85 -17.76 -1.24
C LYS A 101 -8.73 -18.22 -0.08
N ALA A 102 -9.98 -18.58 -0.40
CA ALA A 102 -10.89 -19.21 0.55
C ALA A 102 -10.35 -20.58 1.02
N LYS A 103 -10.63 -20.94 2.28
CA LYS A 103 -10.40 -22.28 2.82
C LYS A 103 -11.55 -23.18 2.44
N GLY A 104 -11.33 -24.17 1.57
CA GLY A 104 -12.33 -25.18 1.28
C GLY A 104 -13.52 -24.68 0.45
N HIS A 105 -14.66 -25.34 0.58
CA HIS A 105 -15.84 -25.08 -0.22
C HIS A 105 -16.69 -23.96 0.41
N GLY A 106 -16.74 -22.78 -0.24
CA GLY A 106 -17.59 -21.64 0.14
C GLY A 106 -16.83 -20.32 0.23
N LYS A 107 -17.43 -19.24 -0.32
CA LYS A 107 -16.87 -17.88 -0.38
C LYS A 107 -16.67 -17.24 1.00
N GLN A 108 -17.35 -17.72 2.03
CA GLN A 108 -17.37 -17.16 3.38
C GLN A 108 -16.06 -17.35 4.19
N ASN A 109 -15.07 -18.07 3.67
CA ASN A 109 -13.86 -18.44 4.40
C ASN A 109 -12.59 -17.66 3.99
N GLN A 110 -12.74 -16.47 3.39
CA GLN A 110 -11.59 -15.60 3.11
C GLN A 110 -11.28 -14.65 4.28
N ILE A 111 -12.26 -14.32 5.11
CA ILE A 111 -12.09 -13.42 6.25
C ILE A 111 -11.77 -14.25 7.50
N GLU A 112 -10.68 -13.92 8.13
CA GLU A 112 -10.29 -14.45 9.44
C GLU A 112 -10.49 -13.36 10.49
N GLY A 113 -11.14 -13.68 11.59
CA GLY A 113 -11.69 -12.75 12.55
C GLY A 113 -13.21 -12.58 12.37
N LEU A 114 -13.74 -11.46 12.79
CA LEU A 114 -15.18 -11.19 12.73
C LEU A 114 -15.46 -9.84 12.10
N ILE A 115 -16.15 -9.85 10.97
CA ILE A 115 -16.77 -8.68 10.35
C ILE A 115 -18.28 -8.96 10.26
N LYS A 116 -19.11 -8.06 10.80
CA LYS A 116 -20.56 -8.19 10.79
C LYS A 116 -21.15 -7.41 9.61
N PRO A 117 -22.28 -7.88 9.03
CA PRO A 117 -23.01 -7.09 8.05
C PRO A 117 -23.32 -5.68 8.57
N GLY A 118 -23.16 -4.69 7.69
CA GLY A 118 -23.38 -3.27 7.99
C GLY A 118 -22.20 -2.56 8.68
N GLN A 119 -21.16 -3.28 9.12
CA GLN A 119 -19.98 -2.61 9.69
C GLN A 119 -19.17 -1.86 8.64
N LYS A 120 -18.59 -0.75 9.05
CA LYS A 120 -17.72 0.11 8.24
C LYS A 120 -16.25 -0.30 8.42
N VAL A 121 -15.62 -0.70 7.34
CA VAL A 121 -14.29 -1.34 7.34
C VAL A 121 -13.29 -0.50 6.55
N VAL A 122 -12.12 -0.28 7.13
CA VAL A 122 -10.93 0.21 6.42
C VAL A 122 -9.99 -0.96 6.16
N VAL A 123 -9.61 -1.13 4.89
CA VAL A 123 -8.69 -2.20 4.46
C VAL A 123 -7.27 -1.66 4.38
N ILE A 124 -6.32 -2.33 5.03
CA ILE A 124 -4.89 -1.98 5.04
C ILE A 124 -4.10 -2.92 4.14
N GLU A 125 -3.34 -2.33 3.24
CA GLU A 125 -2.42 -3.00 2.32
C GLU A 125 -0.99 -2.47 2.52
N ASP A 126 0.02 -3.21 2.12
CA ASP A 126 1.40 -2.72 2.15
C ASP A 126 1.79 -2.00 0.86
N LEU A 127 1.39 -2.51 -0.30
CA LEU A 127 1.80 -2.02 -1.62
C LEU A 127 0.68 -2.11 -2.65
N ILE A 128 0.40 -1.01 -3.33
CA ILE A 128 -0.43 -1.01 -4.53
C ILE A 128 0.46 -0.98 -5.78
N SER A 129 0.45 -2.09 -6.52
CA SER A 129 1.02 -2.19 -7.87
C SER A 129 -0.10 -2.02 -8.91
N THR A 130 -0.80 -3.10 -9.27
CA THR A 130 -1.95 -3.05 -10.19
C THR A 130 -3.30 -3.03 -9.48
N GLY A 131 -3.32 -3.17 -8.16
CA GLY A 131 -4.52 -3.08 -7.32
C GLY A 131 -5.42 -4.32 -7.28
N GLY A 132 -5.21 -5.30 -8.15
CA GLY A 132 -6.15 -6.42 -8.30
C GLY A 132 -6.33 -7.29 -7.05
N SER A 133 -5.28 -7.53 -6.25
CA SER A 133 -5.36 -8.27 -4.99
C SER A 133 -6.13 -7.52 -3.92
N SER A 134 -5.84 -6.23 -3.76
CA SER A 134 -6.46 -5.37 -2.76
C SER A 134 -7.95 -5.15 -3.05
N ILE A 135 -8.32 -4.98 -4.34
CA ILE A 135 -9.72 -4.88 -4.76
C ILE A 135 -10.47 -6.18 -4.44
N LYS A 136 -9.89 -7.36 -4.76
CA LYS A 136 -10.51 -8.64 -4.43
C LYS A 136 -10.70 -8.83 -2.92
N ALA A 137 -9.72 -8.41 -2.13
CA ALA A 137 -9.83 -8.47 -0.67
C ALA A 137 -10.96 -7.58 -0.16
N ALA A 138 -11.06 -6.36 -0.66
CA ALA A 138 -12.13 -5.43 -0.29
C ALA A 138 -13.52 -5.92 -0.77
N GLN A 139 -13.61 -6.51 -1.97
CA GLN A 139 -14.84 -7.15 -2.44
C GLN A 139 -15.29 -8.31 -1.55
N ALA A 140 -14.36 -9.11 -1.00
CA ALA A 140 -14.71 -10.17 -0.05
C ALA A 140 -15.33 -9.61 1.23
N VAL A 141 -14.92 -8.43 1.68
CA VAL A 141 -15.53 -7.70 2.81
C VAL A 141 -16.94 -7.23 2.45
N GLN A 142 -17.12 -6.68 1.25
CA GLN A 142 -18.46 -6.28 0.76
C GLN A 142 -19.39 -7.48 0.57
N GLU A 143 -18.89 -8.62 0.06
CA GLU A 143 -19.64 -9.86 -0.06
C GLU A 143 -20.08 -10.43 1.30
N ALA A 144 -19.38 -10.12 2.39
CA ALA A 144 -19.77 -10.42 3.75
C ALA A 144 -20.85 -9.47 4.31
N GLY A 145 -21.29 -8.49 3.50
CA GLY A 145 -22.35 -7.53 3.86
C GLY A 145 -21.84 -6.29 4.58
N ALA A 146 -20.54 -6.06 4.67
CA ALA A 146 -19.95 -4.88 5.28
C ALA A 146 -19.71 -3.78 4.24
N GLU A 147 -19.56 -2.54 4.72
CA GLU A 147 -19.19 -1.38 3.92
C GLU A 147 -17.68 -1.18 3.94
N VAL A 148 -17.03 -1.15 2.78
CA VAL A 148 -15.61 -0.77 2.68
C VAL A 148 -15.50 0.73 2.50
N LEU A 149 -14.98 1.43 3.50
CA LEU A 149 -14.79 2.88 3.44
C LEU A 149 -13.64 3.26 2.51
N ALA A 150 -12.52 2.54 2.59
CA ALA A 150 -11.35 2.74 1.75
C ALA A 150 -10.38 1.56 1.84
N VAL A 151 -9.52 1.47 0.83
CA VAL A 151 -8.25 0.73 0.87
C VAL A 151 -7.12 1.73 1.11
N LEU A 152 -6.35 1.52 2.18
CA LEU A 152 -5.22 2.36 2.53
C LEU A 152 -3.93 1.56 2.41
N ALA A 153 -2.93 2.10 1.69
CA ALA A 153 -1.64 1.43 1.48
C ALA A 153 -0.47 2.24 2.05
N ILE A 154 0.62 1.56 2.39
CA ILE A 154 1.87 2.24 2.76
C ILE A 154 2.41 2.97 1.55
N PHE A 155 2.44 2.29 0.40
CA PHE A 155 3.03 2.80 -0.83
C PHE A 155 2.22 2.41 -2.06
N SER A 156 2.17 3.31 -3.05
CA SER A 156 1.58 3.06 -4.37
C SER A 156 2.58 3.39 -5.46
N TYR A 157 2.67 2.54 -6.48
CA TYR A 157 3.41 2.85 -7.70
C TYR A 157 2.71 3.88 -8.60
N GLU A 158 1.47 4.26 -8.27
CA GLU A 158 0.65 5.19 -9.08
C GLU A 158 0.51 4.74 -10.53
N LEU A 159 0.48 3.45 -10.80
CA LEU A 159 0.23 2.94 -12.15
C LEU A 159 -1.20 3.25 -12.58
N ASP A 160 -1.39 3.76 -13.80
CA ASP A 160 -2.70 4.11 -14.35
C ASP A 160 -3.67 2.92 -14.27
N ARG A 161 -3.16 1.70 -14.52
CA ARG A 161 -3.94 0.47 -14.37
C ARG A 161 -4.54 0.27 -12.96
N ALA A 162 -3.85 0.69 -11.92
CA ALA A 162 -4.39 0.61 -10.55
C ALA A 162 -5.46 1.68 -10.33
N VAL A 163 -5.21 2.90 -10.79
CA VAL A 163 -6.16 4.01 -10.70
C VAL A 163 -7.47 3.65 -11.39
N ASP A 164 -7.39 3.15 -12.64
CA ASP A 164 -8.55 2.71 -13.41
C ASP A 164 -9.31 1.55 -12.75
N ALA A 165 -8.57 0.56 -12.20
CA ALA A 165 -9.17 -0.59 -11.55
C ALA A 165 -9.93 -0.21 -10.27
N PHE A 166 -9.38 0.68 -9.43
CA PHE A 166 -10.06 1.17 -8.23
C PHE A 166 -11.25 2.06 -8.58
N ALA A 167 -11.14 2.90 -9.61
CA ALA A 167 -12.25 3.70 -10.11
C ALA A 167 -13.39 2.83 -10.65
N ALA A 168 -13.07 1.80 -11.45
CA ALA A 168 -14.06 0.84 -11.96
C ALA A 168 -14.73 0.01 -10.86
N ALA A 169 -14.03 -0.23 -9.75
CA ALA A 169 -14.57 -0.90 -8.58
C ALA A 169 -15.35 0.04 -7.63
N GLU A 170 -15.41 1.33 -7.94
CA GLU A 170 -16.00 2.38 -7.08
C GLU A 170 -15.43 2.36 -5.65
N MET A 171 -14.12 2.09 -5.53
CA MET A 171 -13.45 1.86 -4.26
C MET A 171 -12.42 2.94 -3.97
N PRO A 172 -12.58 3.73 -2.89
CA PRO A 172 -11.59 4.73 -2.51
C PRO A 172 -10.24 4.10 -2.20
N LEU A 173 -9.18 4.67 -2.78
CA LEU A 173 -7.79 4.30 -2.54
C LEU A 173 -6.99 5.50 -2.08
N GLN A 174 -6.23 5.32 -1.00
CA GLN A 174 -5.20 6.27 -0.58
C GLN A 174 -3.92 5.55 -0.18
N SER A 175 -2.78 6.23 -0.30
CA SER A 175 -1.49 5.72 0.19
C SER A 175 -0.79 6.75 1.06
N LEU A 176 0.00 6.28 2.03
CA LEU A 176 0.80 7.16 2.89
C LEU A 176 1.91 7.84 2.10
N SER A 177 2.49 7.11 1.13
CA SER A 177 3.45 7.64 0.18
C SER A 177 3.24 6.99 -1.19
N ASN A 178 3.90 7.55 -2.21
CA ASN A 178 3.73 7.14 -3.58
C ASN A 178 5.02 7.30 -4.40
N TYR A 179 4.99 6.79 -5.63
CA TYR A 179 6.12 6.80 -6.54
C TYR A 179 6.63 8.21 -6.88
N SER A 180 5.73 9.16 -7.11
CA SER A 180 6.10 10.54 -7.43
C SER A 180 6.85 11.20 -6.28
N THR A 181 6.29 11.14 -5.07
CA THR A 181 6.94 11.65 -3.85
C THR A 181 8.28 10.97 -3.58
N LEU A 182 8.35 9.64 -3.81
CA LEU A 182 9.58 8.89 -3.59
C LEU A 182 10.71 9.36 -4.51
N ILE A 183 10.44 9.63 -5.78
CA ILE A 183 11.44 10.15 -6.73
C ILE A 183 11.96 11.51 -6.26
N ASP A 184 11.06 12.42 -5.85
CA ASP A 184 11.44 13.74 -5.38
C ASP A 184 12.33 13.67 -4.13
N VAL A 185 11.98 12.80 -3.18
CA VAL A 185 12.77 12.56 -1.96
C VAL A 185 14.14 11.92 -2.32
N ALA A 186 14.15 10.94 -3.21
CA ALA A 186 15.39 10.26 -3.63
C ALA A 186 16.35 11.25 -4.31
N LEU A 187 15.85 12.15 -5.15
CA LEU A 187 16.62 13.21 -5.77
C LEU A 187 17.17 14.19 -4.73
N ALA A 188 16.32 14.66 -3.82
CA ALA A 188 16.72 15.58 -2.74
C ALA A 188 17.78 14.97 -1.80
N GLN A 189 17.77 13.65 -1.62
CA GLN A 189 18.75 12.90 -0.83
C GLN A 189 20.00 12.47 -1.61
N GLY A 190 20.10 12.80 -2.90
CA GLY A 190 21.23 12.39 -3.75
C GLY A 190 21.33 10.88 -4.00
N LYS A 191 20.21 10.15 -3.88
CA LYS A 191 20.13 8.70 -4.15
C LYS A 191 19.93 8.39 -5.64
N ILE A 192 19.50 9.38 -6.40
CA ILE A 192 19.41 9.38 -7.86
C ILE A 192 19.89 10.73 -8.39
N GLU A 193 20.20 10.77 -9.67
CA GLU A 193 20.58 12.00 -10.37
C GLU A 193 19.38 12.62 -11.09
N SER A 194 19.48 13.91 -11.45
CA SER A 194 18.41 14.61 -12.19
C SER A 194 18.13 13.97 -13.55
N THR A 195 19.13 13.36 -14.17
CA THR A 195 19.04 12.62 -15.43
C THR A 195 18.18 11.35 -15.31
N ASP A 196 18.09 10.76 -14.11
CA ASP A 196 17.31 9.55 -13.85
C ASP A 196 15.81 9.82 -13.75
N VAL A 197 15.44 11.06 -13.40
CA VAL A 197 14.03 11.42 -13.11
C VAL A 197 13.13 11.16 -14.31
N GLU A 198 13.56 11.52 -15.53
CA GLU A 198 12.75 11.32 -16.73
C GLU A 198 12.58 9.83 -17.07
N VAL A 199 13.61 9.03 -16.85
CA VAL A 199 13.57 7.57 -17.02
C VAL A 199 12.56 6.94 -16.06
N LEU A 200 12.61 7.34 -14.78
CA LEU A 200 11.68 6.88 -13.75
C LEU A 200 10.23 7.28 -14.05
N LYS A 201 9.99 8.54 -14.43
CA LYS A 201 8.65 9.02 -14.82
C LYS A 201 8.11 8.31 -16.06
N SER A 202 8.97 8.02 -17.05
CA SER A 202 8.59 7.27 -18.25
C SER A 202 8.15 5.85 -17.92
N TRP A 203 8.88 5.16 -17.04
CA TRP A 203 8.52 3.83 -16.58
C TRP A 203 7.12 3.78 -15.95
N ARG A 204 6.77 4.75 -15.09
CA ARG A 204 5.45 4.79 -14.45
C ARG A 204 4.31 4.85 -15.47
N LYS A 205 4.49 5.58 -16.57
CA LYS A 205 3.48 5.71 -17.63
C LYS A 205 3.29 4.42 -18.41
N ASP A 206 4.37 3.72 -18.71
CA ASP A 206 4.33 2.45 -19.46
C ASP A 206 5.42 1.49 -18.97
N PRO A 207 5.13 0.75 -17.87
CA PRO A 207 6.07 -0.24 -17.36
C PRO A 207 6.41 -1.37 -18.34
N SER A 208 5.54 -1.62 -19.34
CA SER A 208 5.71 -2.72 -20.29
C SER A 208 6.71 -2.42 -21.40
N SER A 209 6.90 -1.14 -21.73
CA SER A 209 7.86 -0.70 -22.76
C SER A 209 9.26 -0.43 -22.23
N PHE A 210 9.46 -0.54 -20.91
CA PHE A 210 10.71 -0.19 -20.28
C PHE A 210 11.78 -1.28 -20.45
N GLY A 211 12.94 -0.90 -21.03
CA GLY A 211 14.08 -1.80 -21.21
C GLY A 211 13.93 -2.81 -22.35
N VAL A 212 13.04 -2.51 -23.30
CA VAL A 212 12.90 -3.22 -24.58
C VAL A 212 13.84 -2.64 -25.63
#